data_77064ac7715d78197ac8cfbdc5cc6ed5
#
_entry.id   77064ac7715d78197ac8cfbdc5cc6ed5
#
_cell.length_a   1.000
_cell.length_b   1.000
_cell.length_c   1.000
_cell.angle_alpha   90.00
_cell.angle_beta   90.00
_cell.angle_gamma   90.00
#
_symmetry.space_group_name_H-M   'P 1'
#
loop_
_entity.id
_entity.type
_entity.pdbx_description
1 polymer ?
#
loop_
_entity_poly.entity_id
_entity_poly.type
_entity_poly.pdbx_seq_one_letter_code
_entity_poly.pdbx_strand_id
1 'polypeptide(L)'
;MDGEGGGGLKPMDSEQLREYGHQMVDFIADYYKNIENYPVLSQVEPGYLRKLLPDAAPNRPESLQNVLDDVQSKILPGVTHWQSPNFYAYYPSNSSVAGFLGEMLSAAINMVGFSWITSPAATELEMIVLDWLGKLLKLPQEFLSPGHGGGVIQGTASEAVLVVLLAARDKTLRRVGKSALGKLVVYGSDQTHSALQKACQIGGVHPENCRLLKTDSSTNYALPPEIVSEAISHDISIGLIPFFLCGTSSCCLVEVD
;
A
#
# COMPACT_ATOMS: atom_id res chain seq x y z
N MET A 1 -59.53 -1.97 6.83
CA MET A 1 -58.24 -2.27 7.53
C MET A 1 -57.32 -2.82 6.46
N ASP A 2 -56.74 -1.94 5.71
CA ASP A 2 -55.89 -2.28 4.58
C ASP A 2 -54.48 -2.47 5.11
N GLY A 3 -54.02 -3.74 5.00
CA GLY A 3 -52.67 -4.14 5.41
C GLY A 3 -51.64 -3.49 4.46
N GLU A 4 -50.92 -2.52 4.96
CA GLU A 4 -49.70 -2.07 4.29
C GLU A 4 -48.72 -3.22 4.20
N GLY A 5 -48.57 -3.77 2.99
CA GLY A 5 -47.59 -4.78 2.68
C GLY A 5 -46.20 -4.25 2.96
N GLY A 6 -45.57 -4.80 3.99
CA GLY A 6 -44.16 -4.59 4.26
C GLY A 6 -43.34 -5.12 3.08
N GLY A 7 -43.02 -4.27 2.12
CA GLY A 7 -42.07 -4.54 1.06
C GLY A 7 -40.69 -4.67 1.69
N GLY A 8 -40.33 -5.91 2.06
CA GLY A 8 -38.97 -6.18 2.55
C GLY A 8 -37.96 -5.73 1.51
N LEU A 9 -36.92 -5.03 1.94
CA LEU A 9 -35.79 -4.65 1.11
C LEU A 9 -35.23 -5.92 0.44
N LYS A 10 -35.29 -5.96 -0.90
CA LYS A 10 -34.68 -7.05 -1.67
C LYS A 10 -33.23 -6.64 -1.96
N PRO A 11 -32.26 -7.55 -1.79
CA PRO A 11 -30.91 -7.32 -2.32
C PRO A 11 -30.97 -7.04 -3.83
N MET A 12 -29.99 -6.28 -4.33
CA MET A 12 -29.86 -6.08 -5.77
C MET A 12 -29.69 -7.42 -6.49
N ASP A 13 -30.38 -7.57 -7.61
CA ASP A 13 -30.27 -8.73 -8.47
C ASP A 13 -29.21 -8.55 -9.56
N SER A 14 -28.99 -9.58 -10.39
CA SER A 14 -27.97 -9.56 -11.44
C SER A 14 -28.24 -8.55 -12.57
N GLU A 15 -29.50 -8.22 -12.83
CA GLU A 15 -29.85 -7.23 -13.85
C GLU A 15 -29.61 -5.82 -13.32
N GLN A 16 -29.95 -5.56 -12.06
CA GLN A 16 -29.60 -4.31 -11.39
C GLN A 16 -28.08 -4.14 -11.25
N LEU A 17 -27.34 -5.23 -10.97
CA LEU A 17 -25.88 -5.19 -10.98
C LEU A 17 -25.35 -4.79 -12.37
N ARG A 18 -25.90 -5.32 -13.45
CA ARG A 18 -25.49 -4.97 -14.81
C ARG A 18 -25.79 -3.50 -15.11
N GLU A 19 -27.01 -3.05 -14.84
CA GLU A 19 -27.43 -1.68 -15.08
C GLU A 19 -26.58 -0.69 -14.29
N TYR A 20 -26.48 -0.87 -12.98
CA TYR A 20 -25.75 0.02 -12.09
C TYR A 20 -24.23 -0.07 -12.30
N GLY A 21 -23.74 -1.25 -12.66
CA GLY A 21 -22.34 -1.44 -13.03
C GLY A 21 -21.96 -0.62 -14.27
N HIS A 22 -22.80 -0.58 -15.29
CA HIS A 22 -22.57 0.29 -16.45
C HIS A 22 -22.55 1.76 -16.07
N GLN A 23 -23.54 2.24 -15.28
CA GLN A 23 -23.58 3.62 -14.80
C GLN A 23 -22.34 3.99 -13.98
N MET A 24 -21.85 3.06 -13.13
CA MET A 24 -20.63 3.27 -12.35
C MET A 24 -19.38 3.35 -13.24
N VAL A 25 -19.28 2.48 -14.26
CA VAL A 25 -18.16 2.51 -15.20
C VAL A 25 -18.16 3.81 -16.00
N ASP A 26 -19.32 4.26 -16.47
CA ASP A 26 -19.47 5.54 -17.19
C ASP A 26 -19.06 6.72 -16.30
N PHE A 27 -19.52 6.75 -15.06
CA PHE A 27 -19.14 7.78 -14.07
C PHE A 27 -17.61 7.82 -13.85
N ILE A 28 -16.98 6.66 -13.69
CA ILE A 28 -15.52 6.56 -13.49
C ILE A 28 -14.76 6.98 -14.75
N ALA A 29 -15.24 6.58 -15.93
CA ALA A 29 -14.63 6.96 -17.20
C ALA A 29 -14.71 8.48 -17.42
N ASP A 30 -15.84 9.08 -17.10
CA ASP A 30 -16.02 10.53 -17.18
C ASP A 30 -15.16 11.28 -16.15
N TYR A 31 -14.99 10.73 -14.95
CA TYR A 31 -14.06 11.26 -13.96
C TYR A 31 -12.62 11.28 -14.50
N TYR A 32 -12.12 10.17 -15.04
CA TYR A 32 -10.76 10.12 -15.62
C TYR A 32 -10.62 11.08 -16.81
N LYS A 33 -11.62 11.15 -17.68
CA LYS A 33 -11.61 12.06 -18.84
C LYS A 33 -11.53 13.53 -18.43
N ASN A 34 -12.12 13.87 -17.28
CA ASN A 34 -12.23 15.24 -16.80
C ASN A 34 -11.30 15.56 -15.63
N ILE A 35 -10.38 14.68 -15.27
CA ILE A 35 -9.56 14.80 -14.05
C ILE A 35 -8.74 16.11 -14.03
N GLU A 36 -8.30 16.61 -15.18
CA GLU A 36 -7.55 17.86 -15.30
C GLU A 36 -8.37 19.11 -14.94
N ASN A 37 -9.71 19.00 -14.97
CA ASN A 37 -10.60 20.08 -14.64
C ASN A 37 -10.84 20.22 -13.12
N TYR A 38 -10.42 19.25 -12.33
CA TYR A 38 -10.50 19.30 -10.88
C TYR A 38 -9.27 19.98 -10.28
N PRO A 39 -9.43 20.75 -9.19
CA PRO A 39 -8.28 21.23 -8.40
C PRO A 39 -7.49 20.03 -7.88
N VAL A 40 -6.19 19.98 -8.12
CA VAL A 40 -5.32 18.86 -7.68
C VAL A 40 -5.43 18.65 -6.17
N LEU A 41 -5.33 19.75 -5.40
CA LEU A 41 -5.56 19.75 -3.96
C LEU A 41 -6.98 20.19 -3.64
N SER A 42 -7.62 19.47 -2.74
CA SER A 42 -8.92 19.87 -2.21
C SER A 42 -8.88 21.27 -1.62
N GLN A 43 -9.94 22.05 -1.86
CA GLN A 43 -10.12 23.41 -1.36
C GLN A 43 -11.10 23.50 -0.19
N VAL A 44 -11.47 22.35 0.41
CA VAL A 44 -12.43 22.31 1.51
C VAL A 44 -11.75 22.46 2.86
N GLU A 45 -12.47 22.98 3.84
CA GLU A 45 -12.00 23.11 5.21
C GLU A 45 -12.25 21.82 6.04
N PRO A 46 -11.47 21.52 7.07
CA PRO A 46 -11.71 20.40 7.96
C PRO A 46 -13.14 20.41 8.52
N GLY A 47 -13.81 19.26 8.47
CA GLY A 47 -15.19 19.12 8.94
C GLY A 47 -16.27 19.53 7.95
N TYR A 48 -15.94 19.89 6.69
CA TYR A 48 -16.92 20.29 5.68
C TYR A 48 -17.95 19.18 5.43
N LEU A 49 -17.51 17.92 5.33
CA LEU A 49 -18.39 16.80 4.97
C LEU A 49 -19.44 16.54 6.06
N ARG A 50 -19.07 16.73 7.33
CA ARG A 50 -20.01 16.60 8.45
C ARG A 50 -21.20 17.57 8.36
N LYS A 51 -21.02 18.70 7.70
CA LYS A 51 -22.07 19.71 7.49
C LYS A 51 -22.98 19.38 6.30
N LEU A 52 -22.54 18.52 5.40
CA LEU A 52 -23.22 18.18 4.14
C LEU A 52 -23.96 16.85 4.20
N LEU A 53 -23.54 15.95 5.07
CA LEU A 53 -24.15 14.64 5.23
C LEU A 53 -25.05 14.60 6.45
N PRO A 54 -26.11 13.75 6.46
CA PRO A 54 -27.00 13.61 7.60
C PRO A 54 -26.25 13.03 8.82
N ASP A 55 -26.77 13.30 10.01
CA ASP A 55 -26.16 12.80 11.27
C ASP A 55 -26.30 11.30 11.47
N ALA A 56 -27.28 10.68 10.82
CA ALA A 56 -27.52 9.24 10.88
C ALA A 56 -27.70 8.65 9.48
N ALA A 57 -27.46 7.37 9.35
CA ALA A 57 -27.72 6.66 8.11
C ALA A 57 -29.20 6.76 7.73
N PRO A 58 -29.55 6.88 6.43
CA PRO A 58 -30.92 6.94 6.00
C PRO A 58 -31.67 5.65 6.34
N ASN A 59 -32.93 5.78 6.80
CA ASN A 59 -33.79 4.63 7.13
C ASN A 59 -34.41 3.97 5.90
N ARG A 60 -34.30 4.58 4.75
CA ARG A 60 -34.82 4.08 3.47
C ARG A 60 -33.71 4.08 2.41
N PRO A 61 -33.72 3.13 1.48
CA PRO A 61 -32.76 3.11 0.39
C PRO A 61 -32.98 4.30 -0.55
N GLU A 62 -31.91 4.76 -1.13
CA GLU A 62 -31.90 5.81 -2.14
C GLU A 62 -31.53 5.23 -3.52
N SER A 63 -31.79 5.99 -4.58
CA SER A 63 -31.40 5.58 -5.93
C SER A 63 -29.88 5.67 -6.09
N LEU A 64 -29.31 4.85 -6.99
CA LEU A 64 -27.89 4.97 -7.33
C LEU A 64 -27.56 6.37 -7.86
N GLN A 65 -28.45 6.99 -8.61
CA GLN A 65 -28.25 8.35 -9.12
C GLN A 65 -28.04 9.35 -7.99
N ASN A 66 -28.88 9.32 -6.94
CA ASN A 66 -28.70 10.19 -5.77
C ASN A 66 -27.34 9.98 -5.10
N VAL A 67 -26.88 8.72 -5.01
CA VAL A 67 -25.56 8.41 -4.45
C VAL A 67 -24.43 8.97 -5.33
N LEU A 68 -24.53 8.83 -6.66
CA LEU A 68 -23.54 9.39 -7.58
C LEU A 68 -23.54 10.92 -7.57
N ASP A 69 -24.71 11.55 -7.46
CA ASP A 69 -24.85 13.01 -7.32
C ASP A 69 -24.19 13.49 -6.02
N ASP A 70 -24.35 12.75 -4.93
CA ASP A 70 -23.67 13.03 -3.66
C ASP A 70 -22.15 12.84 -3.77
N VAL A 71 -21.70 11.80 -4.44
CA VAL A 71 -20.26 11.60 -4.72
C VAL A 71 -19.72 12.79 -5.52
N GLN A 72 -20.39 13.18 -6.60
CA GLN A 72 -19.97 14.28 -7.45
C GLN A 72 -19.94 15.62 -6.71
N SER A 73 -20.99 15.94 -5.95
CA SER A 73 -21.18 17.26 -5.36
C SER A 73 -20.61 17.41 -3.95
N LYS A 74 -20.48 16.34 -3.18
CA LYS A 74 -20.06 16.37 -1.78
C LYS A 74 -18.70 15.69 -1.54
N ILE A 75 -18.42 14.58 -2.22
CA ILE A 75 -17.19 13.78 -1.96
C ILE A 75 -16.03 14.26 -2.83
N LEU A 76 -16.22 14.34 -4.16
CA LEU A 76 -15.13 14.72 -5.07
C LEU A 76 -14.48 16.08 -4.75
N PRO A 77 -15.21 17.12 -4.27
CA PRO A 77 -14.57 18.37 -3.84
C PRO A 77 -13.56 18.21 -2.70
N GLY A 78 -13.69 17.16 -1.89
CA GLY A 78 -12.76 16.82 -0.80
C GLY A 78 -11.65 15.85 -1.16
N VAL A 79 -11.60 15.40 -2.41
CA VAL A 79 -10.58 14.44 -2.88
C VAL A 79 -9.34 15.22 -3.35
N THR A 80 -8.16 14.73 -2.98
CA THR A 80 -6.90 15.10 -3.64
C THR A 80 -6.70 14.16 -4.83
N HIS A 81 -6.64 14.71 -6.04
CA HIS A 81 -6.65 13.93 -7.27
C HIS A 81 -5.26 13.43 -7.65
N TRP A 82 -4.80 12.36 -7.01
CA TRP A 82 -3.44 11.79 -7.18
C TRP A 82 -3.14 11.32 -8.60
N GLN A 83 -4.15 11.03 -9.41
CA GLN A 83 -3.98 10.64 -10.81
C GLN A 83 -4.04 11.82 -11.78
N SER A 84 -4.18 13.06 -11.28
CA SER A 84 -4.09 14.23 -12.12
C SER A 84 -2.69 14.35 -12.71
N PRO A 85 -2.54 14.65 -14.01
CA PRO A 85 -1.23 14.91 -14.62
C PRO A 85 -0.55 16.15 -14.02
N ASN A 86 -1.27 16.95 -13.24
CA ASN A 86 -0.75 18.12 -12.52
C ASN A 86 -0.40 17.82 -11.05
N PHE A 87 -0.43 16.55 -10.61
CA PHE A 87 -0.01 16.13 -9.28
C PHE A 87 1.45 15.67 -9.31
N TYR A 88 2.34 16.51 -8.80
CA TYR A 88 3.80 16.31 -8.85
C TYR A 88 4.41 15.80 -7.55
N ALA A 89 3.62 15.20 -6.67
CA ALA A 89 4.10 14.59 -5.43
C ALA A 89 3.57 13.16 -5.35
N TYR A 90 4.25 12.25 -4.71
CA TYR A 90 3.82 10.88 -4.44
C TYR A 90 3.34 10.07 -5.66
N TYR A 91 2.97 8.80 -5.41
CA TYR A 91 2.43 7.89 -6.43
C TYR A 91 1.05 7.39 -6.01
N PRO A 92 0.09 7.25 -6.95
CA PRO A 92 -1.22 6.67 -6.65
C PRO A 92 -1.08 5.18 -6.32
N SER A 93 -1.99 4.65 -5.50
CA SER A 93 -2.03 3.23 -5.13
C SER A 93 -2.40 2.31 -6.29
N ASN A 94 -3.14 2.83 -7.28
CA ASN A 94 -3.47 2.16 -8.53
C ASN A 94 -3.30 3.15 -9.69
N SER A 95 -2.47 2.81 -10.66
CA SER A 95 -2.10 3.72 -11.73
C SER A 95 -2.56 3.26 -13.12
N SER A 96 -3.39 2.22 -13.23
CA SER A 96 -3.83 1.71 -14.52
C SER A 96 -5.29 1.25 -14.54
N VAL A 97 -5.94 1.40 -15.70
CA VAL A 97 -7.27 0.85 -15.94
C VAL A 97 -7.28 -0.67 -15.76
N ALA A 98 -6.22 -1.38 -16.18
CA ALA A 98 -6.10 -2.81 -16.00
C ALA A 98 -6.08 -3.20 -14.50
N GLY A 99 -5.32 -2.45 -13.68
CA GLY A 99 -5.30 -2.64 -12.23
C GLY A 99 -6.67 -2.40 -11.59
N PHE A 100 -7.37 -1.33 -12.00
CA PHE A 100 -8.73 -1.06 -11.54
C PHE A 100 -9.71 -2.19 -11.89
N LEU A 101 -9.68 -2.70 -13.13
CA LEU A 101 -10.53 -3.82 -13.55
C LEU A 101 -10.19 -5.12 -12.81
N GLY A 102 -8.91 -5.36 -12.52
CA GLY A 102 -8.46 -6.49 -11.70
C GLY A 102 -9.00 -6.40 -10.27
N GLU A 103 -8.95 -5.21 -9.66
CA GLU A 103 -9.50 -4.97 -8.31
C GLU A 103 -11.02 -5.17 -8.28
N MET A 104 -11.73 -4.65 -9.29
CA MET A 104 -13.19 -4.84 -9.42
C MET A 104 -13.54 -6.33 -9.52
N LEU A 105 -12.79 -7.12 -10.30
CA LEU A 105 -12.98 -8.56 -10.42
C LEU A 105 -12.68 -9.28 -9.12
N SER A 106 -11.59 -8.92 -8.44
CA SER A 106 -11.20 -9.47 -7.14
C SER A 106 -12.28 -9.25 -6.10
N ALA A 107 -12.81 -8.04 -6.00
CA ALA A 107 -13.92 -7.70 -5.10
C ALA A 107 -15.20 -8.49 -5.43
N ALA A 108 -15.50 -8.70 -6.71
CA ALA A 108 -16.69 -9.44 -7.15
C ALA A 108 -16.61 -10.94 -6.83
N ILE A 109 -15.44 -11.57 -7.01
CA ILE A 109 -15.23 -12.99 -6.67
C ILE A 109 -15.19 -13.19 -5.15
N ASN A 110 -14.73 -12.16 -4.42
CA ASN A 110 -14.71 -12.11 -2.94
C ASN A 110 -14.11 -13.37 -2.29
N MET A 111 -12.98 -13.83 -2.84
CA MET A 111 -12.29 -15.00 -2.28
C MET A 111 -11.48 -14.63 -1.03
N VAL A 112 -11.39 -15.58 -0.09
CA VAL A 112 -10.57 -15.46 1.12
C VAL A 112 -9.35 -16.36 0.98
N GLY A 113 -8.21 -15.78 0.62
CA GLY A 113 -7.00 -16.49 0.20
C GLY A 113 -5.94 -16.68 1.29
N PHE A 114 -6.31 -16.79 2.58
CA PHE A 114 -5.33 -16.91 3.66
C PHE A 114 -4.65 -18.28 3.75
N SER A 115 -5.16 -19.30 3.06
CA SER A 115 -4.54 -20.62 2.97
C SER A 115 -4.93 -21.32 1.68
N TRP A 116 -4.16 -22.33 1.28
CA TRP A 116 -4.43 -23.07 0.05
C TRP A 116 -5.84 -23.68 0.03
N ILE A 117 -6.29 -24.30 1.13
CA ILE A 117 -7.60 -24.97 1.19
C ILE A 117 -8.78 -23.99 1.09
N THR A 118 -8.61 -22.74 1.52
CA THR A 118 -9.68 -21.73 1.46
C THR A 118 -9.85 -21.13 0.07
N SER A 119 -8.80 -21.12 -0.73
CA SER A 119 -8.82 -20.78 -2.16
C SER A 119 -7.52 -21.24 -2.82
N PRO A 120 -7.48 -22.48 -3.37
CA PRO A 120 -6.29 -22.99 -4.05
C PRO A 120 -5.79 -22.06 -5.16
N ALA A 121 -6.72 -21.55 -6.00
CA ALA A 121 -6.39 -20.65 -7.09
C ALA A 121 -5.77 -19.34 -6.61
N ALA A 122 -6.23 -18.76 -5.49
CA ALA A 122 -5.64 -17.53 -4.94
C ALA A 122 -4.19 -17.76 -4.52
N THR A 123 -3.93 -18.82 -3.76
CA THR A 123 -2.57 -19.14 -3.29
C THR A 123 -1.62 -19.44 -4.44
N GLU A 124 -2.04 -20.28 -5.40
CA GLU A 124 -1.17 -20.67 -6.51
C GLU A 124 -0.93 -19.50 -7.48
N LEU A 125 -1.94 -18.67 -7.74
CA LEU A 125 -1.78 -17.48 -8.58
C LEU A 125 -0.84 -16.45 -7.95
N GLU A 126 -0.95 -16.23 -6.63
CA GLU A 126 -0.02 -15.36 -5.90
C GLU A 126 1.44 -15.82 -6.08
N MET A 127 1.71 -17.12 -5.86
CA MET A 127 3.04 -17.70 -6.02
C MET A 127 3.57 -17.51 -7.45
N ILE A 128 2.76 -17.81 -8.47
CA ILE A 128 3.14 -17.71 -9.87
C ILE A 128 3.44 -16.26 -10.26
N VAL A 129 2.58 -15.33 -9.89
CA VAL A 129 2.74 -13.91 -10.23
C VAL A 129 3.97 -13.31 -9.54
N LEU A 130 4.22 -13.67 -8.28
CA LEU A 130 5.42 -13.23 -7.56
C LEU A 130 6.70 -13.86 -8.09
N ASP A 131 6.67 -15.09 -8.58
CA ASP A 131 7.80 -15.69 -9.32
C ASP A 131 8.05 -14.95 -10.64
N TRP A 132 7.02 -14.52 -11.36
CA TRP A 132 7.19 -13.69 -12.55
C TRP A 132 7.84 -12.35 -12.22
N LEU A 133 7.38 -11.70 -11.14
CA LEU A 133 8.00 -10.46 -10.65
C LEU A 133 9.46 -10.67 -10.25
N GLY A 134 9.76 -11.74 -9.50
CA GLY A 134 11.12 -12.11 -9.10
C GLY A 134 12.05 -12.29 -10.31
N LYS A 135 11.58 -12.99 -11.36
CA LYS A 135 12.31 -13.17 -12.61
C LYS A 135 12.51 -11.84 -13.36
N LEU A 136 11.48 -10.99 -13.41
CA LEU A 136 11.57 -9.67 -14.02
C LEU A 136 12.63 -8.79 -13.33
N LEU A 137 12.69 -8.86 -12.00
CA LEU A 137 13.69 -8.18 -11.17
C LEU A 137 15.07 -8.87 -11.19
N LYS A 138 15.20 -10.00 -11.92
CA LYS A 138 16.43 -10.81 -11.98
C LYS A 138 16.92 -11.27 -10.59
N LEU A 139 15.98 -11.58 -9.69
CA LEU A 139 16.33 -12.13 -8.39
C LEU A 139 16.92 -13.53 -8.53
N PRO A 140 17.86 -13.92 -7.65
CA PRO A 140 18.39 -15.28 -7.57
C PRO A 140 17.29 -16.33 -7.37
N GLN A 141 17.54 -17.56 -7.82
CA GLN A 141 16.56 -18.66 -7.76
C GLN A 141 16.10 -18.99 -6.33
N GLU A 142 16.91 -18.67 -5.34
CA GLU A 142 16.59 -18.82 -3.92
C GLU A 142 15.39 -17.99 -3.46
N PHE A 143 15.01 -16.95 -4.22
CA PHE A 143 13.83 -16.12 -3.97
C PHE A 143 12.56 -16.62 -4.70
N LEU A 144 12.67 -17.70 -5.49
CA LEU A 144 11.55 -18.23 -6.25
C LEU A 144 10.92 -19.44 -5.55
N SER A 145 9.63 -19.66 -5.79
CA SER A 145 8.86 -20.73 -5.15
C SER A 145 9.33 -22.17 -5.44
N PRO A 146 9.90 -22.51 -6.63
CA PRO A 146 10.49 -23.84 -6.84
C PRO A 146 11.72 -24.14 -5.99
N GLY A 147 12.34 -23.11 -5.38
CA GLY A 147 13.43 -23.24 -4.40
C GLY A 147 12.87 -23.40 -2.98
N HIS A 148 13.48 -22.69 -2.04
CA HIS A 148 13.00 -22.58 -0.65
C HIS A 148 12.53 -21.16 -0.31
N GLY A 149 12.37 -20.32 -1.34
CA GLY A 149 11.91 -18.96 -1.26
C GLY A 149 10.45 -18.81 -1.67
N GLY A 150 10.14 -17.64 -2.17
CA GLY A 150 8.83 -17.23 -2.64
C GLY A 150 8.52 -15.82 -2.21
N GLY A 151 7.46 -15.26 -2.77
CA GLY A 151 6.93 -13.95 -2.41
C GLY A 151 5.57 -14.07 -1.75
N VAL A 152 5.19 -13.04 -1.00
CA VAL A 152 3.86 -12.89 -0.38
C VAL A 152 3.41 -11.45 -0.58
N ILE A 153 2.16 -11.26 -1.01
CA ILE A 153 1.55 -9.92 -1.11
C ILE A 153 1.13 -9.48 0.29
N GLN A 154 1.59 -8.29 0.70
CA GLN A 154 1.22 -7.66 1.95
C GLN A 154 0.15 -6.59 1.72
N GLY A 155 -0.62 -6.24 2.76
CA GLY A 155 -1.66 -5.22 2.68
C GLY A 155 -1.11 -3.82 2.40
N THR A 156 0.09 -3.52 2.88
CA THR A 156 0.78 -2.23 2.65
C THR A 156 2.29 -2.41 2.54
N ALA A 157 2.98 -1.46 1.90
CA ALA A 157 4.45 -1.42 1.88
C ALA A 157 5.05 -1.33 3.30
N SER A 158 4.39 -0.61 4.21
CA SER A 158 4.83 -0.54 5.62
C SER A 158 4.79 -1.88 6.32
N GLU A 159 3.76 -2.69 6.03
CA GLU A 159 3.64 -4.06 6.55
C GLU A 159 4.71 -4.97 5.95
N ALA A 160 4.97 -4.86 4.64
CA ALA A 160 6.03 -5.62 3.98
C ALA A 160 7.40 -5.34 4.61
N VAL A 161 7.76 -4.08 4.84
CA VAL A 161 9.01 -3.71 5.52
C VAL A 161 9.06 -4.30 6.94
N LEU A 162 7.97 -4.21 7.70
CA LEU A 162 7.89 -4.76 9.06
C LEU A 162 8.11 -6.27 9.07
N VAL A 163 7.39 -7.01 8.23
CA VAL A 163 7.48 -8.49 8.18
C VAL A 163 8.90 -8.94 7.85
N VAL A 164 9.52 -8.33 6.85
CA VAL A 164 10.90 -8.68 6.44
C VAL A 164 11.91 -8.32 7.53
N LEU A 165 11.75 -7.16 8.18
CA LEU A 165 12.60 -6.76 9.30
C LEU A 165 12.49 -7.73 10.47
N LEU A 166 11.27 -8.13 10.85
CA LEU A 166 11.04 -9.10 11.92
C LEU A 166 11.63 -10.47 11.58
N ALA A 167 11.51 -10.94 10.35
CA ALA A 167 12.10 -12.18 9.89
C ALA A 167 13.64 -12.16 9.98
N ALA A 168 14.25 -11.06 9.54
CA ALA A 168 15.70 -10.86 9.64
C ALA A 168 16.18 -10.77 11.11
N ARG A 169 15.43 -10.02 11.95
CA ARG A 169 15.68 -9.94 13.40
C ARG A 169 15.67 -11.32 14.04
N ASP A 170 14.63 -12.09 13.83
CA ASP A 170 14.47 -13.40 14.46
C ASP A 170 15.49 -14.40 13.94
N LYS A 171 15.83 -14.36 12.65
CA LYS A 171 16.95 -15.14 12.08
C LYS A 171 18.26 -14.82 12.78
N THR A 172 18.55 -13.54 13.01
CA THR A 172 19.76 -13.10 13.70
C THR A 172 19.76 -13.52 15.16
N LEU A 173 18.65 -13.28 15.90
CA LEU A 173 18.53 -13.63 17.30
C LEU A 173 18.61 -15.15 17.56
N ARG A 174 18.16 -15.99 16.62
CA ARG A 174 18.39 -17.44 16.71
C ARG A 174 19.86 -17.78 16.70
N ARG A 175 20.71 -17.02 16.01
CA ARG A 175 22.14 -17.26 15.90
C ARG A 175 22.94 -16.69 17.08
N VAL A 176 22.57 -15.46 17.55
CA VAL A 176 23.39 -14.74 18.55
C VAL A 176 22.78 -14.73 19.96
N GLY A 177 21.54 -15.24 20.12
CA GLY A 177 20.82 -15.27 21.39
C GLY A 177 19.86 -14.08 21.56
N LYS A 178 18.73 -14.32 22.24
CA LYS A 178 17.66 -13.31 22.43
C LYS A 178 18.10 -12.08 23.23
N SER A 179 19.08 -12.22 24.14
CA SER A 179 19.64 -11.12 24.93
C SER A 179 20.37 -10.07 24.06
N ALA A 180 20.69 -10.39 22.82
CA ALA A 180 21.35 -9.48 21.89
C ALA A 180 20.38 -8.47 21.22
N LEU A 181 19.08 -8.49 21.50
CA LEU A 181 18.09 -7.61 20.88
C LEU A 181 18.49 -6.12 20.93
N GLY A 182 18.96 -5.65 22.10
CA GLY A 182 19.40 -4.26 22.28
C GLY A 182 20.68 -3.87 21.51
N LYS A 183 21.36 -4.84 20.89
CA LYS A 183 22.58 -4.61 20.09
C LYS A 183 22.33 -4.63 18.58
N LEU A 184 21.11 -4.94 18.14
CA LEU A 184 20.78 -5.04 16.74
C LEU A 184 20.73 -3.68 16.08
N VAL A 185 21.30 -3.53 14.88
CA VAL A 185 21.38 -2.28 14.12
C VAL A 185 20.74 -2.45 12.75
N VAL A 186 19.94 -1.47 12.37
CA VAL A 186 19.29 -1.31 11.07
C VAL A 186 19.88 -0.10 10.36
N TYR A 187 20.04 -0.20 9.05
CA TYR A 187 20.55 0.88 8.21
C TYR A 187 19.53 1.26 7.13
N GLY A 188 19.46 2.53 6.82
CA GLY A 188 18.76 3.13 5.69
C GLY A 188 19.39 4.47 5.36
N SER A 189 18.92 5.13 4.30
CA SER A 189 19.30 6.51 4.03
C SER A 189 18.34 7.49 4.69
N ASP A 190 18.71 8.76 4.76
CA ASP A 190 17.81 9.84 5.19
C ASP A 190 16.67 10.11 4.18
N GLN A 191 16.75 9.49 3.00
CA GLN A 191 15.67 9.46 1.99
C GLN A 191 14.74 8.24 2.16
N THR A 192 15.06 7.32 3.07
CA THR A 192 14.22 6.12 3.30
C THR A 192 12.90 6.51 3.95
N HIS A 193 11.80 5.96 3.42
CA HIS A 193 10.45 6.22 3.94
C HIS A 193 10.34 5.90 5.44
N SER A 194 9.55 6.67 6.17
CA SER A 194 9.34 6.54 7.64
C SER A 194 8.82 5.15 8.08
N ALA A 195 8.38 4.32 7.15
CA ALA A 195 8.01 2.93 7.41
C ALA A 195 9.16 2.13 8.06
N LEU A 196 10.43 2.40 7.69
CA LEU A 196 11.58 1.76 8.30
C LEU A 196 11.69 2.08 9.80
N GLN A 197 11.59 3.36 10.16
CA GLN A 197 11.65 3.78 11.57
C GLN A 197 10.50 3.20 12.38
N LYS A 198 9.28 3.17 11.82
CA LYS A 198 8.11 2.53 12.45
C LYS A 198 8.33 1.03 12.62
N ALA A 199 8.87 0.34 11.61
CA ALA A 199 9.20 -1.08 11.70
C ALA A 199 10.27 -1.36 12.76
N CYS A 200 11.30 -0.52 12.89
CA CYS A 200 12.31 -0.58 13.96
C CYS A 200 11.65 -0.46 15.34
N GLN A 201 10.81 0.54 15.54
CA GLN A 201 10.11 0.78 16.80
C GLN A 201 9.23 -0.42 17.19
N ILE A 202 8.42 -0.95 16.27
CA ILE A 202 7.57 -2.13 16.50
C ILE A 202 8.44 -3.37 16.72
N GLY A 203 9.53 -3.50 15.99
CA GLY A 203 10.49 -4.61 16.08
C GLY A 203 11.36 -4.61 17.34
N GLY A 204 11.26 -3.58 18.20
CA GLY A 204 12.03 -3.45 19.42
C GLY A 204 13.50 -3.08 19.18
N VAL A 205 13.83 -2.52 18.01
CA VAL A 205 15.15 -1.92 17.75
C VAL A 205 15.20 -0.54 18.40
N HIS A 206 16.24 -0.27 19.18
CA HIS A 206 16.41 1.02 19.82
C HIS A 206 16.50 2.16 18.78
N PRO A 207 15.91 3.34 19.04
CA PRO A 207 15.94 4.46 18.07
C PRO A 207 17.33 4.83 17.60
N GLU A 208 18.32 4.83 18.52
CA GLU A 208 19.73 5.09 18.22
C GLU A 208 20.36 4.03 17.32
N ASN A 209 19.81 2.83 17.25
CA ASN A 209 20.28 1.73 16.41
C ASN A 209 19.57 1.69 15.05
N CYS A 210 18.66 2.59 14.76
CA CYS A 210 18.11 2.83 13.44
C CYS A 210 18.93 3.93 12.75
N ARG A 211 19.97 3.54 12.00
CA ARG A 211 20.91 4.44 11.35
C ARG A 211 20.34 4.98 10.05
N LEU A 212 19.98 6.25 10.02
CA LEU A 212 19.63 6.97 8.79
C LEU A 212 20.88 7.69 8.28
N LEU A 213 21.57 7.06 7.35
CA LEU A 213 22.82 7.57 6.79
C LEU A 213 22.54 8.74 5.86
N LYS A 214 23.37 9.76 5.96
CA LYS A 214 23.21 11.01 5.20
C LYS A 214 23.55 10.83 3.74
N THR A 215 22.74 11.44 2.89
CA THR A 215 22.93 11.55 1.45
C THR A 215 22.86 13.02 1.03
N ASP A 216 23.40 13.35 -0.12
CA ASP A 216 23.36 14.72 -0.64
C ASP A 216 23.27 14.75 -2.17
N SER A 217 23.19 15.97 -2.72
CA SER A 217 23.05 16.18 -4.15
C SER A 217 24.27 15.78 -4.98
N SER A 218 25.46 15.63 -4.37
CA SER A 218 26.68 15.22 -5.09
C SER A 218 26.60 13.77 -5.56
N THR A 219 25.80 12.97 -4.87
CA THR A 219 25.54 11.55 -5.20
C THR A 219 24.14 11.36 -5.79
N ASN A 220 23.47 12.44 -6.17
CA ASN A 220 22.06 12.42 -6.57
C ASN A 220 21.19 11.71 -5.51
N TYR A 221 21.48 11.99 -4.24
CA TYR A 221 20.83 11.37 -3.08
C TYR A 221 20.91 9.82 -3.03
N ALA A 222 21.77 9.22 -3.85
CA ALA A 222 22.09 7.81 -3.71
C ALA A 222 22.93 7.57 -2.45
N LEU A 223 22.70 6.45 -1.77
CA LEU A 223 23.49 6.06 -0.61
C LEU A 223 24.77 5.31 -1.06
N PRO A 224 25.98 5.92 -0.93
CA PRO A 224 27.21 5.29 -1.36
C PRO A 224 27.51 4.02 -0.55
N PRO A 225 27.95 2.92 -1.19
CA PRO A 225 28.33 1.68 -0.51
C PRO A 225 29.42 1.88 0.54
N GLU A 226 30.32 2.83 0.33
CA GLU A 226 31.42 3.16 1.24
C GLU A 226 30.90 3.67 2.58
N ILE A 227 29.91 4.58 2.57
CA ILE A 227 29.29 5.11 3.80
C ILE A 227 28.58 4.00 4.58
N VAL A 228 27.92 3.07 3.87
CA VAL A 228 27.29 1.90 4.50
C VAL A 228 28.36 0.99 5.13
N SER A 229 29.43 0.71 4.40
CA SER A 229 30.52 -0.13 4.87
C SER A 229 31.23 0.43 6.09
N GLU A 230 31.49 1.74 6.11
CA GLU A 230 32.08 2.45 7.25
C GLU A 230 31.17 2.39 8.48
N ALA A 231 29.88 2.66 8.32
CA ALA A 231 28.91 2.60 9.41
C ALA A 231 28.81 1.19 10.01
N ILE A 232 28.73 0.17 9.15
CA ILE A 232 28.71 -1.25 9.58
C ILE A 232 30.01 -1.60 10.34
N SER A 233 31.17 -1.24 9.79
CA SER A 233 32.48 -1.53 10.40
C SER A 233 32.62 -0.85 11.77
N HIS A 234 32.18 0.40 11.88
CA HIS A 234 32.17 1.13 13.14
C HIS A 234 31.26 0.42 14.17
N ASP A 235 30.02 0.11 13.83
CA ASP A 235 29.08 -0.52 14.76
C ASP A 235 29.55 -1.90 15.23
N ILE A 236 30.16 -2.70 14.35
CA ILE A 236 30.80 -3.96 14.72
C ILE A 236 31.97 -3.73 15.72
N SER A 237 32.78 -2.69 15.50
CA SER A 237 33.94 -2.41 16.37
C SER A 237 33.56 -2.07 17.81
N ILE A 238 32.32 -1.53 18.02
CA ILE A 238 31.79 -1.21 19.35
C ILE A 238 30.84 -2.28 19.90
N GLY A 239 30.79 -3.45 19.26
CA GLY A 239 30.05 -4.64 19.73
C GLY A 239 28.57 -4.65 19.42
N LEU A 240 28.11 -3.83 18.45
CA LEU A 240 26.78 -3.87 17.89
C LEU A 240 26.67 -4.91 16.77
N ILE A 241 25.45 -5.27 16.40
CA ILE A 241 25.17 -6.38 15.48
C ILE A 241 24.33 -5.86 14.29
N PRO A 242 24.96 -5.54 13.16
CA PRO A 242 24.25 -5.24 11.91
C PRO A 242 23.40 -6.43 11.49
N PHE A 243 22.10 -6.19 11.18
CA PHE A 243 21.21 -7.27 10.74
C PHE A 243 20.30 -6.95 9.57
N PHE A 244 20.06 -5.66 9.29
CA PHE A 244 19.14 -5.27 8.23
C PHE A 244 19.60 -3.99 7.55
N LEU A 245 19.56 -3.97 6.22
CA LEU A 245 19.76 -2.78 5.38
C LEU A 245 18.55 -2.58 4.50
N CYS A 246 17.92 -1.41 4.58
CA CYS A 246 16.81 -0.99 3.72
C CYS A 246 17.35 -0.11 2.58
N GLY A 247 17.43 -0.67 1.39
CA GLY A 247 17.75 0.07 0.18
C GLY A 247 16.48 0.74 -0.38
N THR A 248 16.62 2.00 -0.83
CA THR A 248 15.57 2.74 -1.53
C THR A 248 15.98 2.89 -2.98
N SER A 249 15.22 2.29 -3.92
CA SER A 249 15.53 2.35 -5.35
C SER A 249 14.82 3.50 -6.07
N SER A 250 13.75 4.03 -5.49
CA SER A 250 13.12 5.29 -5.91
C SER A 250 12.54 6.00 -4.69
N CYS A 251 12.57 7.33 -4.72
CA CYS A 251 12.00 8.16 -3.66
C CYS A 251 10.89 9.03 -4.22
N CYS A 252 9.79 9.15 -3.50
CA CYS A 252 8.67 10.01 -3.87
C CYS A 252 9.05 11.51 -3.93
N LEU A 253 10.25 11.88 -3.52
CA LEU A 253 10.70 13.26 -3.38
C LEU A 253 11.82 13.65 -4.36
N VAL A 254 12.36 12.71 -5.14
CA VAL A 254 13.49 12.97 -6.05
C VAL A 254 13.24 12.24 -7.37
N GLU A 255 12.38 12.78 -8.21
CA GLU A 255 12.59 12.70 -9.65
C GLU A 255 13.32 13.99 -10.05
N VAL A 256 14.59 13.86 -10.32
CA VAL A 256 15.35 14.85 -11.05
C VAL A 256 15.63 14.25 -12.42
N ASP A 257 15.09 14.89 -13.46
CA ASP A 257 15.38 14.60 -14.87
C ASP A 257 16.88 14.54 -15.15
#